data_389db58a6b00a252ee08a85cc9b79a50
#
_entry.id   389db58a6b00a252ee08a85cc9b79a50
#
_cell.length_a   1.000
_cell.length_b   1.000
_cell.length_c   1.000
_cell.angle_alpha   90.00
_cell.angle_beta   90.00
_cell.angle_gamma   90.00
#
_symmetry.space_group_name_H-M   'P 1'
#
loop_
_entity.id
_entity.type
_entity.pdbx_description
1 polymer ?
#
loop_
_entity_poly.entity_id
_entity_poly.type
_entity_poly.pdbx_seq_one_letter_code
_entity_poly.pdbx_strand_id
1 'polypeptide(L)'
;MSLKIVVLAKQVPDTRNVGKDAMTAEGTVNRAALPAIFNPEDLNALEQALRLKEQYPGSTVGILTMGPPRAGEIIRQGLYRGADTGWLLTDRKFAGADTLATSYALATAIQKIGDVDLVIGGRQAIDGDTAQVGPQVAQKLGLNQVTYAEEIQKIEDGKATIRRMIDGGVETVEAPLPVVITVNGTAAPARPCNAKLVMKYKYATCPMERTGKEPWAELLEQRPYLTLNQWSVADVDGDEEQCGLSGSPTKVKTVQNIVFQAKESKTISGSDEDIDSLIKELLDEKIIG
;
A
#
# COMPACT_ATOMS: atom_id res chain seq x y z
N MET A 1 24.79 -9.60 7.62
CA MET A 1 23.73 -10.01 6.70
C MET A 1 23.17 -8.77 6.04
N SER A 2 23.00 -8.74 4.73
CA SER A 2 22.31 -7.68 4.01
C SER A 2 20.99 -8.22 3.48
N LEU A 3 19.94 -7.41 3.47
CA LEU A 3 18.60 -7.82 3.07
C LEU A 3 18.17 -7.07 1.82
N LYS A 4 17.49 -7.75 0.91
CA LYS A 4 16.79 -7.16 -0.22
C LYS A 4 15.29 -7.14 0.08
N ILE A 5 14.76 -5.94 0.34
CA ILE A 5 13.39 -5.72 0.82
C ILE A 5 12.58 -5.04 -0.27
N VAL A 6 11.43 -5.61 -0.61
CA VAL A 6 10.45 -4.98 -1.52
C VAL A 6 9.23 -4.58 -0.71
N VAL A 7 8.88 -3.30 -0.78
CA VAL A 7 7.67 -2.76 -0.16
C VAL A 7 6.59 -2.62 -1.22
N LEU A 8 5.48 -3.32 -1.03
CA LEU A 8 4.27 -3.14 -1.83
C LEU A 8 3.56 -1.88 -1.38
N ALA A 9 3.29 -0.98 -2.31
CA ALA A 9 2.66 0.29 -1.99
C ALA A 9 1.62 0.67 -3.03
N LYS A 10 0.49 1.22 -2.57
CA LYS A 10 -0.60 1.63 -3.45
C LYS A 10 -0.88 3.12 -3.34
N GLN A 11 -1.14 3.74 -4.49
CA GLN A 11 -1.75 5.06 -4.54
C GLN A 11 -3.26 4.91 -4.37
N VAL A 12 -3.81 5.58 -3.37
CA VAL A 12 -5.25 5.53 -3.05
C VAL A 12 -5.85 6.93 -3.01
N PRO A 13 -7.16 7.10 -3.27
CA PRO A 13 -7.82 8.38 -3.02
C PRO A 13 -7.85 8.68 -1.52
N ASP A 14 -7.65 9.94 -1.15
CA ASP A 14 -7.77 10.39 0.24
C ASP A 14 -9.24 10.45 0.64
N THR A 15 -9.70 9.41 1.32
CA THR A 15 -11.08 9.30 1.80
C THR A 15 -11.33 10.04 3.13
N ARG A 16 -10.28 10.58 3.76
CA ARG A 16 -10.39 11.32 5.03
C ARG A 16 -10.60 12.82 4.83
N ASN A 17 -10.08 13.37 3.73
CA ASN A 17 -10.17 14.80 3.38
C ASN A 17 -11.15 15.01 2.23
N VAL A 18 -12.41 14.65 2.43
CA VAL A 18 -13.47 14.84 1.44
C VAL A 18 -13.91 16.30 1.46
N GLY A 19 -13.32 17.15 0.61
CA GLY A 19 -13.75 18.53 0.43
C GLY A 19 -15.11 18.63 -0.29
N LYS A 20 -15.72 19.82 -0.28
CA LYS A 20 -17.03 20.07 -0.93
C LYS A 20 -17.03 19.72 -2.42
N ASP A 21 -15.89 19.87 -3.10
CA ASP A 21 -15.72 19.58 -4.53
C ASP A 21 -15.57 18.08 -4.83
N ALA A 22 -15.41 17.27 -3.79
CA ALA A 22 -15.31 15.82 -3.90
C ALA A 22 -16.68 15.12 -3.98
N MET A 23 -17.76 15.88 -3.86
CA MET A 23 -19.13 15.36 -4.00
C MET A 23 -19.69 15.75 -5.37
N THR A 24 -20.31 14.79 -6.05
CA THR A 24 -21.06 15.07 -7.27
C THR A 24 -22.40 15.75 -6.93
N ALA A 25 -23.05 16.35 -7.92
CA ALA A 25 -24.38 16.95 -7.73
C ALA A 25 -25.44 15.93 -7.25
N GLU A 26 -25.21 14.65 -7.54
CA GLU A 26 -26.06 13.52 -7.13
C GLU A 26 -25.72 13.01 -5.71
N GLY A 27 -24.81 13.66 -4.98
CA GLY A 27 -24.42 13.29 -3.61
C GLY A 27 -23.47 12.09 -3.52
N THR A 28 -22.83 11.71 -4.62
CA THR A 28 -21.82 10.63 -4.64
C THR A 28 -20.40 11.21 -4.60
N VAL A 29 -19.45 10.43 -4.06
CA VAL A 29 -18.05 10.86 -4.01
C VAL A 29 -17.41 10.77 -5.39
N ASN A 30 -16.94 11.90 -5.91
CA ASN A 30 -16.12 11.95 -7.10
C ASN A 30 -14.67 11.54 -6.77
N ARG A 31 -14.38 10.25 -6.87
CA ARG A 31 -13.03 9.72 -6.55
C ARG A 31 -11.92 10.32 -7.41
N ALA A 32 -12.25 10.83 -8.60
CA ALA A 32 -11.26 11.48 -9.47
C ALA A 32 -10.86 12.89 -8.98
N ALA A 33 -11.72 13.52 -8.19
CA ALA A 33 -11.46 14.84 -7.60
C ALA A 33 -10.76 14.76 -6.23
N LEU A 34 -10.66 13.55 -5.63
CA LEU A 34 -9.93 13.37 -4.38
C LEU A 34 -8.41 13.41 -4.63
N PRO A 35 -7.64 14.06 -3.74
CA PRO A 35 -6.20 13.94 -3.74
C PRO A 35 -5.79 12.46 -3.68
N ALA A 36 -4.77 12.09 -4.44
CA ALA A 36 -4.20 10.75 -4.36
C ALA A 36 -3.07 10.75 -3.32
N ILE A 37 -3.13 9.80 -2.40
CA ILE A 37 -2.17 9.66 -1.31
C ILE A 37 -1.51 8.27 -1.31
N PHE A 38 -0.41 8.16 -0.61
CA PHE A 38 0.19 6.88 -0.24
C PHE A 38 -0.73 6.16 0.74
N ASN A 39 -1.04 4.88 0.49
CA ASN A 39 -1.88 4.13 1.42
C ASN A 39 -1.28 4.12 2.84
N PRO A 40 -2.04 4.50 3.88
CA PRO A 40 -1.48 4.67 5.23
C PRO A 40 -0.81 3.42 5.80
N GLU A 41 -1.40 2.24 5.63
CA GLU A 41 -0.79 1.00 6.14
C GLU A 41 0.47 0.60 5.35
N ASP A 42 0.57 0.98 4.06
CA ASP A 42 1.80 0.78 3.29
C ASP A 42 2.92 1.72 3.75
N LEU A 43 2.58 2.89 4.30
CA LEU A 43 3.56 3.76 4.96
C LEU A 43 4.12 3.12 6.24
N ASN A 44 3.27 2.44 7.04
CA ASN A 44 3.74 1.66 8.19
C ASN A 44 4.66 0.51 7.75
N ALA A 45 4.31 -0.17 6.65
CA ALA A 45 5.13 -1.21 6.03
C ALA A 45 6.50 -0.67 5.58
N LEU A 46 6.52 0.50 4.94
CA LEU A 46 7.77 1.17 4.56
C LEU A 46 8.63 1.51 5.78
N GLU A 47 8.04 1.97 6.88
CA GLU A 47 8.79 2.27 8.10
C GLU A 47 9.45 1.01 8.69
N GLN A 48 8.75 -0.15 8.70
CA GLN A 48 9.35 -1.41 9.12
C GLN A 48 10.55 -1.79 8.22
N ALA A 49 10.41 -1.65 6.91
CA ALA A 49 11.48 -1.91 5.95
C ALA A 49 12.71 -0.99 6.17
N LEU A 50 12.48 0.30 6.42
CA LEU A 50 13.55 1.27 6.65
C LEU A 50 14.28 1.04 7.98
N ARG A 51 13.57 0.61 9.04
CA ARG A 51 14.18 0.20 10.31
C ARG A 51 15.08 -1.01 10.13
N LEU A 52 14.63 -2.03 9.39
CA LEU A 52 15.47 -3.17 9.05
C LEU A 52 16.70 -2.77 8.24
N LYS A 53 16.55 -1.87 7.27
CA LYS A 53 17.69 -1.36 6.51
C LYS A 53 18.74 -0.67 7.41
N GLU A 54 18.31 0.07 8.42
CA GLU A 54 19.20 0.71 9.37
C GLU A 54 19.87 -0.30 10.32
N GLN A 55 19.11 -1.33 10.73
CA GLN A 55 19.61 -2.38 11.62
C GLN A 55 20.59 -3.34 10.94
N TYR A 56 20.41 -3.58 9.61
CA TYR A 56 21.24 -4.50 8.82
C TYR A 56 21.97 -3.75 7.70
N PRO A 57 23.20 -3.21 7.95
CA PRO A 57 23.97 -2.44 6.97
C PRO A 57 24.17 -3.20 5.65
N GLY A 58 24.05 -2.47 4.54
CA GLY A 58 24.11 -3.04 3.19
C GLY A 58 22.78 -3.52 2.64
N SER A 59 21.71 -3.48 3.46
CA SER A 59 20.35 -3.78 3.01
C SER A 59 19.79 -2.72 2.08
N THR A 60 18.90 -3.14 1.18
CA THR A 60 18.21 -2.26 0.22
C THR A 60 16.70 -2.36 0.35
N VAL A 61 16.03 -1.22 0.16
CA VAL A 61 14.57 -1.11 0.17
C VAL A 61 14.10 -0.55 -1.16
N GLY A 62 13.26 -1.31 -1.87
CA GLY A 62 12.63 -0.89 -3.11
C GLY A 62 11.11 -0.80 -2.97
N ILE A 63 10.49 0.19 -3.63
CA ILE A 63 9.03 0.36 -3.67
C ILE A 63 8.48 -0.28 -4.94
N LEU A 64 7.54 -1.20 -4.81
CA LEU A 64 6.80 -1.78 -5.94
C LEU A 64 5.36 -1.28 -5.89
N THR A 65 4.93 -0.58 -6.94
CA THR A 65 3.55 -0.09 -7.08
C THR A 65 2.97 -0.44 -8.44
N MET A 66 1.69 -0.78 -8.50
CA MET A 66 0.94 -0.99 -9.73
C MET A 66 -0.12 0.10 -9.86
N GLY A 67 -0.13 0.79 -10.99
CA GLY A 67 -1.09 1.87 -11.20
C GLY A 67 -0.87 2.67 -12.48
N PRO A 68 -1.66 3.74 -12.68
CA PRO A 68 -1.43 4.67 -13.79
C PRO A 68 -0.08 5.40 -13.64
N PRO A 69 0.44 6.05 -14.68
CA PRO A 69 1.74 6.74 -14.62
C PRO A 69 1.92 7.66 -13.41
N ARG A 70 0.85 8.37 -13.00
CA ARG A 70 0.86 9.25 -11.82
C ARG A 70 1.21 8.52 -10.49
N ALA A 71 1.08 7.19 -10.44
CA ALA A 71 1.46 6.41 -9.26
C ALA A 71 2.99 6.39 -9.03
N GLY A 72 3.81 6.88 -9.98
CA GLY A 72 5.22 7.18 -9.75
C GLY A 72 5.46 8.11 -8.56
N GLU A 73 4.47 8.92 -8.17
CA GLU A 73 4.51 9.75 -6.95
C GLU A 73 4.74 8.90 -5.69
N ILE A 74 4.18 7.70 -5.62
CA ILE A 74 4.35 6.79 -4.47
C ILE A 74 5.81 6.36 -4.34
N ILE A 75 6.48 6.11 -5.46
CA ILE A 75 7.91 5.79 -5.46
C ILE A 75 8.71 6.98 -4.95
N ARG A 76 8.44 8.21 -5.44
CA ARG A 76 9.12 9.44 -4.97
C ARG A 76 8.96 9.62 -3.46
N GLN A 77 7.76 9.44 -2.94
CA GLN A 77 7.49 9.55 -1.51
C GLN A 77 8.24 8.50 -0.68
N GLY A 78 8.41 7.27 -1.22
CA GLY A 78 9.28 6.25 -0.61
C GLY A 78 10.74 6.66 -0.62
N LEU A 79 11.25 7.17 -1.74
CA LEU A 79 12.62 7.67 -1.89
C LEU A 79 12.90 8.86 -0.94
N TYR A 80 11.93 9.75 -0.74
CA TYR A 80 12.06 10.87 0.20
C TYR A 80 12.21 10.43 1.65
N ARG A 81 11.79 9.21 2.00
CA ARG A 81 11.89 8.62 3.34
C ARG A 81 13.09 7.69 3.51
N GLY A 82 13.77 7.33 2.42
CA GLY A 82 14.99 6.53 2.51
C GLY A 82 14.99 5.21 1.75
N ALA A 83 13.96 4.92 0.95
CA ALA A 83 14.03 3.84 -0.03
C ALA A 83 15.14 4.12 -1.07
N ASP A 84 15.68 3.08 -1.67
CA ASP A 84 16.81 3.17 -2.60
C ASP A 84 16.37 3.22 -4.07
N THR A 85 15.28 2.55 -4.38
CA THR A 85 14.76 2.38 -5.74
C THR A 85 13.26 2.17 -5.74
N GLY A 86 12.66 2.08 -6.92
CA GLY A 86 11.27 1.70 -7.07
C GLY A 86 10.93 1.26 -8.49
N TRP A 87 9.84 0.53 -8.60
CA TRP A 87 9.30 -0.02 -9.84
C TRP A 87 7.82 0.32 -9.94
N LEU A 88 7.45 0.92 -11.06
CA LEU A 88 6.06 1.16 -11.43
C LEU A 88 5.63 0.12 -12.44
N LEU A 89 4.66 -0.71 -12.07
CA LEU A 89 3.92 -1.54 -13.02
C LEU A 89 2.81 -0.70 -13.63
N THR A 90 2.93 -0.37 -14.92
CA THR A 90 1.95 0.45 -15.62
C THR A 90 1.77 -0.03 -17.05
N ASP A 91 0.56 -0.49 -17.35
CA ASP A 91 0.09 -0.91 -18.64
C ASP A 91 -1.43 -0.82 -18.66
N ARG A 92 -2.02 -0.55 -19.82
CA ARG A 92 -3.49 -0.61 -19.98
C ARG A 92 -4.04 -2.01 -19.72
N LYS A 93 -3.24 -3.05 -19.93
CA LYS A 93 -3.56 -4.44 -19.66
C LYS A 93 -3.73 -4.77 -18.17
N PHE A 94 -3.17 -3.96 -17.28
CA PHE A 94 -3.40 -4.08 -15.84
C PHE A 94 -4.70 -3.42 -15.36
N ALA A 95 -5.37 -2.64 -16.22
CA ALA A 95 -6.54 -1.89 -15.81
C ALA A 95 -7.72 -2.79 -15.42
N GLY A 96 -8.44 -2.42 -14.36
CA GLY A 96 -9.59 -3.15 -13.86
C GLY A 96 -9.28 -4.47 -13.15
N ALA A 97 -8.02 -4.69 -12.78
CA ALA A 97 -7.60 -5.86 -12.01
C ALA A 97 -8.32 -5.94 -10.66
N ASP A 98 -8.85 -7.11 -10.34
CA ASP A 98 -9.23 -7.47 -8.98
C ASP A 98 -7.99 -7.88 -8.15
N THR A 99 -8.20 -8.41 -6.95
CA THR A 99 -7.09 -8.81 -6.08
C THR A 99 -6.28 -9.97 -6.65
N LEU A 100 -6.91 -10.90 -7.39
CA LEU A 100 -6.23 -12.04 -7.99
C LEU A 100 -5.30 -11.61 -9.12
N ALA A 101 -5.79 -10.82 -10.08
CA ALA A 101 -5.00 -10.29 -11.18
C ALA A 101 -3.93 -9.31 -10.69
N THR A 102 -4.23 -8.48 -9.66
CA THR A 102 -3.26 -7.60 -9.03
C THR A 102 -2.12 -8.40 -8.40
N SER A 103 -2.43 -9.43 -7.62
CA SER A 103 -1.41 -10.26 -6.97
C SER A 103 -0.55 -11.03 -7.97
N TYR A 104 -1.11 -11.42 -9.12
CA TYR A 104 -0.37 -12.02 -10.21
C TYR A 104 0.68 -11.05 -10.77
N ALA A 105 0.26 -9.86 -11.17
CA ALA A 105 1.17 -8.85 -11.71
C ALA A 105 2.29 -8.45 -10.71
N LEU A 106 1.96 -8.34 -9.43
CA LEU A 106 2.96 -8.05 -8.39
C LEU A 106 3.93 -9.22 -8.20
N ALA A 107 3.45 -10.46 -8.21
CA ALA A 107 4.29 -11.64 -8.05
C ALA A 107 5.28 -11.79 -9.22
N THR A 108 4.84 -11.60 -10.48
CA THR A 108 5.74 -11.63 -11.65
C THR A 108 6.81 -10.55 -11.57
N ALA A 109 6.44 -9.34 -11.11
CA ALA A 109 7.42 -8.27 -10.89
C ALA A 109 8.43 -8.60 -9.79
N ILE A 110 8.01 -9.21 -8.68
CA ILE A 110 8.91 -9.65 -7.60
C ILE A 110 9.85 -10.75 -8.10
N GLN A 111 9.38 -11.69 -8.91
CA GLN A 111 10.22 -12.71 -9.55
C GLN A 111 11.28 -12.06 -10.45
N LYS A 112 10.91 -11.04 -11.23
CA LYS A 112 11.87 -10.28 -12.06
C LYS A 112 12.89 -9.50 -11.23
N ILE A 113 12.51 -8.94 -10.09
CA ILE A 113 13.43 -8.29 -9.16
C ILE A 113 14.46 -9.30 -8.64
N GLY A 114 14.05 -10.53 -8.37
CA GLY A 114 14.89 -11.65 -7.95
C GLY A 114 15.55 -11.47 -6.58
N ASP A 115 15.94 -12.54 -5.95
CA ASP A 115 16.69 -12.57 -4.68
C ASP A 115 16.11 -11.68 -3.57
N VAL A 116 14.79 -11.66 -3.46
CA VAL A 116 14.07 -10.87 -2.45
C VAL A 116 13.96 -11.67 -1.16
N ASP A 117 14.49 -11.11 -0.06
CA ASP A 117 14.41 -11.74 1.27
C ASP A 117 13.07 -11.45 1.95
N LEU A 118 12.56 -10.21 1.79
CA LEU A 118 11.33 -9.74 2.42
C LEU A 118 10.45 -8.99 1.43
N VAL A 119 9.18 -9.39 1.36
CA VAL A 119 8.12 -8.60 0.74
C VAL A 119 7.23 -8.07 1.86
N ILE A 120 7.14 -6.74 1.99
CA ILE A 120 6.39 -6.10 3.06
C ILE A 120 5.33 -5.19 2.46
N GLY A 121 4.07 -5.32 2.87
CA GLY A 121 2.99 -4.44 2.44
C GLY A 121 2.11 -4.04 3.63
N GLY A 122 1.24 -3.07 3.46
CA GLY A 122 0.15 -2.84 4.41
C GLY A 122 -0.81 -4.02 4.44
N ARG A 123 -1.55 -4.17 5.53
CA ARG A 123 -2.59 -5.18 5.65
C ARG A 123 -3.61 -5.05 4.54
N GLN A 124 -4.03 -3.82 4.24
CA GLN A 124 -5.02 -3.53 3.19
C GLN A 124 -4.87 -2.11 2.64
N ALA A 125 -5.49 -1.87 1.48
CA ALA A 125 -5.66 -0.53 0.92
C ALA A 125 -7.01 0.05 1.35
N ILE A 126 -7.03 1.33 1.77
CA ILE A 126 -8.23 2.00 2.31
C ILE A 126 -9.35 2.24 1.29
N ASP A 127 -9.10 2.02 0.02
CA ASP A 127 -10.08 2.20 -1.07
C ASP A 127 -10.85 0.93 -1.42
N GLY A 128 -10.34 -0.24 -1.03
CA GLY A 128 -10.94 -1.54 -1.37
C GLY A 128 -11.17 -2.46 -0.17
N ASP A 129 -10.45 -2.26 0.93
CA ASP A 129 -10.58 -2.98 2.22
C ASP A 129 -10.64 -4.52 2.13
N THR A 130 -9.96 -5.12 1.14
CA THR A 130 -10.04 -6.58 0.91
C THR A 130 -9.05 -7.38 1.74
N ALA A 131 -7.91 -6.80 2.14
CA ALA A 131 -6.79 -7.45 2.83
C ALA A 131 -6.26 -8.73 2.15
N GLN A 132 -6.47 -8.90 0.83
CA GLN A 132 -6.18 -10.13 0.09
C GLN A 132 -4.87 -10.12 -0.67
N VAL A 133 -4.40 -8.95 -1.15
CA VAL A 133 -3.29 -8.87 -2.10
C VAL A 133 -2.00 -9.44 -1.51
N GLY A 134 -1.63 -9.08 -0.27
CA GLY A 134 -0.44 -9.61 0.39
C GLY A 134 -0.43 -11.15 0.48
N PRO A 135 -1.46 -11.77 1.08
CA PRO A 135 -1.60 -13.23 1.14
C PRO A 135 -1.59 -13.91 -0.24
N GLN A 136 -2.24 -13.33 -1.23
CA GLN A 136 -2.25 -13.89 -2.59
C GLN A 136 -0.89 -13.78 -3.28
N VAL A 137 -0.13 -12.70 -3.06
CA VAL A 137 1.26 -12.58 -3.53
C VAL A 137 2.13 -13.67 -2.90
N ALA A 138 2.01 -13.91 -1.59
CA ALA A 138 2.72 -14.98 -0.91
C ALA A 138 2.42 -16.36 -1.53
N GLN A 139 1.14 -16.67 -1.75
CA GLN A 139 0.71 -17.91 -2.37
C GLN A 139 1.27 -18.08 -3.80
N LYS A 140 1.25 -17.01 -4.61
CA LYS A 140 1.77 -17.07 -5.99
C LYS A 140 3.29 -17.22 -6.05
N LEU A 141 4.00 -16.71 -5.06
CA LEU A 141 5.46 -16.87 -4.93
C LEU A 141 5.87 -18.16 -4.23
N GLY A 142 4.92 -18.90 -3.63
CA GLY A 142 5.21 -20.09 -2.81
C GLY A 142 5.95 -19.77 -1.51
N LEU A 143 5.73 -18.55 -0.97
CA LEU A 143 6.39 -18.06 0.23
C LEU A 143 5.50 -18.18 1.46
N ASN A 144 6.15 -18.33 2.62
CA ASN A 144 5.46 -18.15 3.90
C ASN A 144 4.93 -16.72 4.04
N GLN A 145 3.91 -16.53 4.87
CA GLN A 145 3.37 -15.22 5.17
C GLN A 145 3.11 -15.03 6.66
N VAL A 146 3.28 -13.79 7.11
CA VAL A 146 2.86 -13.34 8.44
C VAL A 146 2.02 -12.09 8.26
N THR A 147 0.76 -12.15 8.73
CA THR A 147 -0.20 -11.06 8.58
C THR A 147 -0.39 -10.31 9.90
N TYR A 148 -0.93 -9.08 9.81
CA TYR A 148 -1.21 -8.22 10.97
C TYR A 148 0.05 -7.90 11.80
N ALA A 149 1.22 -7.82 11.18
CA ALA A 149 2.45 -7.50 11.87
C ALA A 149 2.41 -6.07 12.46
N GLU A 150 2.84 -5.93 13.70
CA GLU A 150 3.06 -4.63 14.35
C GLU A 150 4.53 -4.25 14.35
N GLU A 151 5.43 -5.25 14.43
CA GLU A 151 6.84 -5.03 14.52
C GLU A 151 7.63 -6.22 13.99
N ILE A 152 8.57 -5.98 13.11
CA ILE A 152 9.60 -6.94 12.71
C ILE A 152 10.79 -6.69 13.63
N GLN A 153 10.95 -7.54 14.65
CA GLN A 153 11.87 -7.30 15.77
C GLN A 153 13.32 -7.56 15.38
N LYS A 154 13.58 -8.67 14.70
CA LYS A 154 14.93 -9.06 14.26
C LYS A 154 14.91 -10.08 13.12
N ILE A 155 16.02 -10.14 12.42
CA ILE A 155 16.34 -11.19 11.46
C ILE A 155 17.61 -11.89 11.93
N GLU A 156 17.53 -13.18 12.19
CA GLU A 156 18.65 -13.98 12.71
C GLU A 156 18.55 -15.42 12.18
N ASP A 157 19.66 -16.03 11.82
CA ASP A 157 19.75 -17.41 11.32
C ASP A 157 18.77 -17.73 10.16
N GLY A 158 18.55 -16.75 9.25
CA GLY A 158 17.64 -16.90 8.12
C GLY A 158 16.16 -16.86 8.48
N LYS A 159 15.81 -16.36 9.66
CA LYS A 159 14.43 -16.23 10.14
C LYS A 159 14.13 -14.80 10.59
N ALA A 160 12.90 -14.39 10.37
CA ALA A 160 12.32 -13.15 10.90
C ALA A 160 11.54 -13.44 12.17
N THR A 161 11.82 -12.71 13.26
CA THR A 161 11.00 -12.69 14.47
C THR A 161 10.03 -11.51 14.37
N ILE A 162 8.74 -11.79 14.40
CA ILE A 162 7.69 -10.82 14.10
C ILE A 162 6.65 -10.84 15.21
N ARG A 163 6.35 -9.67 15.79
CA ARG A 163 5.21 -9.46 16.67
C ARG A 163 4.00 -9.08 15.82
N ARG A 164 2.89 -9.80 16.00
CA ARG A 164 1.67 -9.60 15.24
C ARG A 164 0.45 -9.56 16.15
N MET A 165 -0.61 -8.88 15.69
CA MET A 165 -1.90 -8.84 16.36
C MET A 165 -2.72 -10.08 15.99
N ILE A 166 -3.42 -10.61 16.96
CA ILE A 166 -4.44 -11.66 16.83
C ILE A 166 -5.69 -11.25 17.62
N ASP A 167 -6.79 -11.98 17.42
CA ASP A 167 -7.99 -11.75 18.22
C ASP A 167 -7.70 -11.99 19.70
N GLY A 168 -7.94 -10.96 20.51
CA GLY A 168 -7.73 -11.01 21.95
C GLY A 168 -6.29 -10.79 22.43
N GLY A 169 -5.33 -10.47 21.54
CA GLY A 169 -3.98 -10.20 22.00
C GLY A 169 -2.93 -10.05 20.92
N VAL A 170 -1.70 -10.34 21.29
CA VAL A 170 -0.53 -10.32 20.40
C VAL A 170 0.25 -11.62 20.55
N GLU A 171 0.87 -12.05 19.47
CA GLU A 171 1.83 -13.16 19.51
C GLU A 171 3.14 -12.80 18.80
N THR A 172 4.19 -13.50 19.14
CA THR A 172 5.47 -13.39 18.43
C THR A 172 5.75 -14.71 17.71
N VAL A 173 5.99 -14.62 16.42
CA VAL A 173 6.24 -15.78 15.55
C VAL A 173 7.60 -15.67 14.89
N GLU A 174 8.19 -16.82 14.55
CA GLU A 174 9.38 -16.92 13.70
C GLU A 174 8.98 -17.45 12.33
N ALA A 175 9.42 -16.79 11.27
CA ALA A 175 9.19 -17.20 9.89
C ALA A 175 10.51 -17.29 9.13
N PRO A 176 10.79 -18.39 8.39
CA PRO A 176 11.98 -18.49 7.56
C PRO A 176 11.89 -17.51 6.38
N LEU A 177 13.05 -16.97 5.99
CA LEU A 177 13.20 -16.17 4.78
C LEU A 177 13.31 -17.09 3.53
N PRO A 178 12.80 -16.64 2.37
CA PRO A 178 12.06 -15.40 2.15
C PRO A 178 10.62 -15.47 2.67
N VAL A 179 10.06 -14.30 3.08
CA VAL A 179 8.72 -14.22 3.67
C VAL A 179 7.95 -12.98 3.22
N VAL A 180 6.63 -13.09 3.10
CA VAL A 180 5.71 -11.97 2.88
C VAL A 180 5.10 -11.54 4.21
N ILE A 181 5.16 -10.25 4.52
CA ILE A 181 4.65 -9.69 5.76
C ILE A 181 3.64 -8.60 5.45
N THR A 182 2.45 -8.66 6.06
CA THR A 182 1.49 -7.56 6.00
C THR A 182 1.41 -6.83 7.34
N VAL A 183 1.60 -5.51 7.29
CA VAL A 183 1.76 -4.65 8.45
C VAL A 183 0.45 -3.98 8.79
N ASN A 184 0.07 -4.00 10.07
CA ASN A 184 -1.14 -3.38 10.58
C ASN A 184 -0.95 -1.86 10.79
N GLY A 185 -2.03 -1.12 10.74
CA GLY A 185 -2.05 0.33 10.99
C GLY A 185 -1.66 0.75 12.42
N THR A 186 -1.65 -0.20 13.38
CA THR A 186 -1.14 0.02 14.75
C THR A 186 0.38 -0.03 14.85
N ALA A 187 1.08 -0.47 13.79
CA ALA A 187 2.54 -0.46 13.73
C ALA A 187 3.09 0.98 13.77
N ALA A 188 4.39 1.09 14.00
CA ALA A 188 5.04 2.40 14.08
C ALA A 188 4.72 3.28 12.86
N PRO A 189 4.38 4.56 13.08
CA PRO A 189 4.08 5.51 12.02
C PRO A 189 5.32 5.77 11.16
N ALA A 190 5.08 6.07 9.88
CA ALA A 190 6.15 6.39 8.95
C ALA A 190 6.89 7.67 9.36
N ARG A 191 8.21 7.63 9.17
CA ARG A 191 9.06 8.83 9.33
C ARG A 191 8.70 9.93 8.34
N PRO A 192 8.94 11.22 8.68
CA PRO A 192 8.77 12.32 7.74
C PRO A 192 9.75 12.22 6.57
N CYS A 193 9.44 12.93 5.49
CA CYS A 193 10.35 13.07 4.35
C CYS A 193 11.64 13.79 4.77
N ASN A 194 12.78 13.27 4.32
CA ASN A 194 14.08 13.89 4.55
C ASN A 194 14.34 14.98 3.52
N ALA A 195 14.61 16.21 3.94
CA ALA A 195 14.80 17.35 3.06
C ALA A 195 15.91 17.15 2.01
N LYS A 196 17.02 16.48 2.38
CA LYS A 196 18.11 16.17 1.42
C LYS A 196 17.64 15.18 0.36
N LEU A 197 16.85 14.17 0.74
CA LEU A 197 16.31 13.19 -0.20
C LEU A 197 15.22 13.80 -1.09
N VAL A 198 14.38 14.68 -0.56
CA VAL A 198 13.42 15.45 -1.36
C VAL A 198 14.17 16.27 -2.42
N MET A 199 15.22 17.00 -2.03
CA MET A 199 16.03 17.78 -2.98
C MET A 199 16.74 16.89 -4.01
N LYS A 200 17.16 15.67 -3.63
CA LYS A 200 17.80 14.72 -4.52
C LYS A 200 16.81 14.16 -5.56
N TYR A 201 15.61 13.78 -5.14
CA TYR A 201 14.67 12.99 -5.94
C TYR A 201 13.43 13.75 -6.42
N LYS A 202 13.27 15.05 -6.15
CA LYS A 202 12.08 15.82 -6.55
C LYS A 202 11.76 15.81 -8.05
N TYR A 203 12.76 15.55 -8.88
CA TYR A 203 12.62 15.42 -10.32
C TYR A 203 12.66 13.96 -10.82
N ALA A 204 12.67 13.00 -9.88
CA ALA A 204 12.59 11.60 -10.26
C ALA A 204 11.25 11.32 -10.95
N THR A 205 11.27 10.62 -12.09
CA THR A 205 10.08 10.43 -12.92
C THR A 205 10.14 9.12 -13.68
N CYS A 206 8.99 8.51 -13.89
CA CYS A 206 8.84 7.39 -14.81
C CYS A 206 8.79 7.87 -16.27
N PRO A 207 9.24 7.08 -17.24
CA PRO A 207 9.19 7.46 -18.66
C PRO A 207 7.82 7.91 -19.15
N MET A 208 6.73 7.24 -18.74
CA MET A 208 5.36 7.60 -19.14
C MET A 208 4.80 8.86 -18.45
N GLU A 209 5.43 9.38 -17.42
CA GLU A 209 5.06 10.66 -16.81
C GLU A 209 5.60 11.85 -17.61
N ARG A 210 6.59 11.62 -18.48
CA ARG A 210 7.30 12.69 -19.19
C ARG A 210 6.50 13.22 -20.37
N THR A 211 6.43 14.54 -20.49
CA THR A 211 5.80 15.24 -21.61
C THR A 211 6.81 15.68 -22.68
N GLY A 212 8.11 15.60 -22.36
CA GLY A 212 9.20 16.08 -23.19
C GLY A 212 9.39 17.61 -23.17
N LYS A 213 8.65 18.30 -22.29
CA LYS A 213 8.71 19.77 -22.14
C LYS A 213 9.17 20.19 -20.74
N GLU A 214 9.67 19.26 -19.95
CA GLU A 214 10.12 19.52 -18.59
C GLU A 214 11.35 20.45 -18.60
N PRO A 215 11.33 21.56 -17.83
CA PRO A 215 12.48 22.50 -17.77
C PRO A 215 13.75 21.84 -17.18
N TRP A 216 13.61 20.67 -16.59
CA TRP A 216 14.67 19.90 -15.94
C TRP A 216 15.03 18.61 -16.71
N ALA A 217 14.58 18.45 -17.97
CA ALA A 217 14.82 17.25 -18.77
C ALA A 217 16.32 16.91 -18.91
N GLU A 218 17.19 17.91 -19.05
CA GLU A 218 18.65 17.72 -19.12
C GLU A 218 19.24 17.06 -17.86
N LEU A 219 18.59 17.24 -16.69
CA LEU A 219 19.05 16.60 -15.45
C LEU A 219 18.93 15.09 -15.49
N LEU A 220 18.01 14.53 -16.27
CA LEU A 220 17.80 13.08 -16.37
C LEU A 220 18.99 12.41 -17.05
N GLU A 221 19.61 13.07 -18.03
CA GLU A 221 20.82 12.57 -18.69
C GLU A 221 22.03 12.63 -17.76
N GLN A 222 22.15 13.73 -17.01
CA GLN A 222 23.24 13.92 -16.05
C GLN A 222 23.10 13.09 -14.79
N ARG A 223 21.86 12.69 -14.44
CA ARG A 223 21.51 12.00 -13.20
C ARG A 223 20.59 10.81 -13.45
N PRO A 224 21.11 9.69 -13.96
CA PRO A 224 20.31 8.52 -14.33
C PRO A 224 19.43 7.99 -13.19
N TYR A 225 19.83 8.19 -11.93
CA TYR A 225 19.04 7.80 -10.74
C TYR A 225 17.68 8.52 -10.61
N LEU A 226 17.45 9.58 -11.42
CA LEU A 226 16.15 10.25 -11.50
C LEU A 226 15.18 9.56 -12.45
N THR A 227 15.63 8.59 -13.24
CA THR A 227 14.75 7.75 -14.06
C THR A 227 14.29 6.57 -13.24
N LEU A 228 12.99 6.57 -12.87
CA LEU A 228 12.37 5.47 -12.13
C LEU A 228 12.11 4.29 -13.07
N ASN A 229 12.22 3.07 -12.53
CA ASN A 229 11.92 1.88 -13.31
C ASN A 229 10.41 1.81 -13.60
N GLN A 230 10.09 1.51 -14.83
CA GLN A 230 8.73 1.34 -15.31
C GLN A 230 8.65 0.05 -16.09
N TRP A 231 7.66 -0.78 -15.77
CA TRP A 231 7.46 -2.08 -16.38
C TRP A 231 6.02 -2.26 -16.87
N SER A 232 5.89 -2.78 -18.08
CA SER A 232 4.65 -3.28 -18.68
C SER A 232 4.42 -4.76 -18.35
N VAL A 233 3.33 -5.35 -18.84
CA VAL A 233 3.09 -6.80 -18.76
C VAL A 233 4.22 -7.57 -19.44
N ALA A 234 4.66 -7.13 -20.62
CA ALA A 234 5.74 -7.78 -21.36
C ALA A 234 7.09 -7.69 -20.64
N ASP A 235 7.37 -6.58 -19.95
CA ASP A 235 8.63 -6.43 -19.21
C ASP A 235 8.75 -7.40 -18.03
N VAL A 236 7.65 -7.87 -17.47
CA VAL A 236 7.63 -8.83 -16.36
C VAL A 236 7.32 -10.25 -16.80
N ASP A 237 7.39 -10.53 -18.11
CA ASP A 237 7.05 -11.83 -18.71
C ASP A 237 5.65 -12.32 -18.28
N GLY A 238 4.72 -11.37 -18.10
CA GLY A 238 3.39 -11.64 -17.61
C GLY A 238 2.46 -12.19 -18.70
N ASP A 239 1.62 -13.15 -18.30
CA ASP A 239 0.53 -13.65 -19.13
C ASP A 239 -0.63 -12.64 -19.13
N GLU A 240 -0.95 -12.11 -20.31
CA GLU A 240 -2.01 -11.11 -20.48
C GLU A 240 -3.39 -11.64 -20.05
N GLU A 241 -3.65 -12.94 -20.18
CA GLU A 241 -4.91 -13.56 -19.79
C GLU A 241 -5.11 -13.56 -18.26
N GLN A 242 -4.03 -13.46 -17.49
CA GLN A 242 -4.03 -13.36 -16.03
C GLN A 242 -3.97 -11.91 -15.51
N CYS A 243 -3.94 -10.92 -16.41
CA CYS A 243 -3.84 -9.51 -16.07
C CYS A 243 -5.17 -8.76 -16.23
N GLY A 244 -5.32 -7.66 -15.48
CA GLY A 244 -6.42 -6.72 -15.60
C GLY A 244 -7.80 -7.39 -15.54
N LEU A 245 -8.74 -6.92 -16.37
CA LEU A 245 -10.09 -7.47 -16.42
C LEU A 245 -10.14 -8.93 -16.92
N SER A 246 -9.21 -9.34 -17.78
CA SER A 246 -9.14 -10.72 -18.30
C SER A 246 -8.80 -11.71 -17.20
N GLY A 247 -7.83 -11.35 -16.33
CA GLY A 247 -7.41 -12.18 -15.23
C GLY A 247 -8.27 -12.06 -13.96
N SER A 248 -9.33 -11.25 -14.00
CA SER A 248 -10.18 -10.97 -12.84
C SER A 248 -11.44 -11.81 -12.84
N PRO A 249 -11.57 -12.84 -11.98
CA PRO A 249 -12.81 -13.60 -11.81
C PRO A 249 -13.94 -12.78 -11.20
N THR A 250 -13.63 -11.70 -10.48
CA THR A 250 -14.62 -10.81 -9.88
C THR A 250 -14.78 -9.53 -10.71
N LYS A 251 -16.03 -9.06 -10.85
CA LYS A 251 -16.36 -7.82 -11.58
C LYS A 251 -17.24 -6.94 -10.70
N VAL A 252 -16.84 -5.68 -10.54
CA VAL A 252 -17.69 -4.70 -9.84
C VAL A 252 -18.92 -4.44 -10.69
N LYS A 253 -20.09 -4.83 -10.20
CA LYS A 253 -21.38 -4.59 -10.88
C LYS A 253 -21.89 -3.18 -10.63
N THR A 254 -21.81 -2.72 -9.38
CA THR A 254 -22.33 -1.41 -8.96
C THR A 254 -21.55 -0.94 -7.75
N VAL A 255 -21.25 0.35 -7.71
CA VAL A 255 -20.71 1.03 -6.51
C VAL A 255 -21.79 1.94 -5.98
N GLN A 256 -22.22 1.73 -4.75
CA GLN A 256 -23.11 2.65 -4.03
C GLN A 256 -22.29 3.35 -2.95
N ASN A 257 -22.26 4.66 -2.97
CA ASN A 257 -21.65 5.43 -1.90
C ASN A 257 -22.70 5.66 -0.81
N ILE A 258 -22.43 5.11 0.36
CA ILE A 258 -23.24 5.41 1.55
C ILE A 258 -22.68 6.71 2.12
N VAL A 259 -23.41 7.78 1.97
CA VAL A 259 -23.12 9.04 2.65
C VAL A 259 -23.77 8.97 4.03
N PHE A 260 -22.97 8.88 5.06
CA PHE A 260 -23.48 9.02 6.43
C PHE A 260 -23.98 10.46 6.59
N GLN A 261 -25.30 10.62 6.55
CA GLN A 261 -25.91 11.87 7.02
C GLN A 261 -25.87 11.85 8.54
N ALA A 262 -25.37 12.92 9.15
CA ALA A 262 -25.49 13.08 10.59
C ALA A 262 -26.99 12.99 10.95
N LYS A 263 -27.36 11.97 11.69
CA LYS A 263 -28.69 11.90 12.31
C LYS A 263 -28.82 13.08 13.27
N GLU A 264 -30.02 13.55 13.49
CA GLU A 264 -30.27 14.59 14.52
C GLU A 264 -29.68 14.10 15.85
N SER A 265 -28.96 15.02 16.52
CA SER A 265 -28.37 14.70 17.80
C SER A 265 -29.46 14.44 18.84
N LYS A 266 -29.41 13.30 19.52
CA LYS A 266 -30.32 12.93 20.59
C LYS A 266 -29.72 13.43 21.90
N THR A 267 -30.46 14.30 22.59
CA THR A 267 -30.07 14.73 23.94
C THR A 267 -30.76 13.82 24.94
N ILE A 268 -29.97 13.21 25.81
CA ILE A 268 -30.47 12.36 26.91
C ILE A 268 -30.25 13.06 28.24
N SER A 269 -31.10 12.78 29.21
CA SER A 269 -30.87 13.18 30.61
C SER A 269 -29.83 12.25 31.24
N GLY A 270 -29.26 12.64 32.37
CA GLY A 270 -28.36 11.78 33.14
C GLY A 270 -29.09 10.71 34.03
N SER A 271 -30.35 10.39 33.74
CA SER A 271 -31.08 9.36 34.47
C SER A 271 -30.64 7.95 34.06
N ASP A 272 -30.70 6.99 34.99
CA ASP A 272 -30.33 5.61 34.71
C ASP A 272 -31.19 5.00 33.58
N GLU A 273 -32.47 5.39 33.49
CA GLU A 273 -33.41 4.95 32.44
C GLU A 273 -33.00 5.41 31.05
N ASP A 274 -32.53 6.67 30.90
CA ASP A 274 -32.08 7.23 29.63
C ASP A 274 -30.74 6.63 29.21
N ILE A 275 -29.83 6.40 30.16
CA ILE A 275 -28.55 5.74 29.92
C ILE A 275 -28.77 4.28 29.47
N ASP A 276 -29.63 3.53 30.15
CA ASP A 276 -29.98 2.17 29.75
C ASP A 276 -30.61 2.11 28.35
N SER A 277 -31.49 3.06 28.04
CA SER A 277 -32.10 3.18 26.71
C SER A 277 -31.04 3.44 25.61
N LEU A 278 -30.06 4.33 25.87
CA LEU A 278 -28.97 4.60 24.95
C LEU A 278 -28.07 3.38 24.72
N ILE A 279 -27.71 2.68 25.81
CA ILE A 279 -26.88 1.46 25.72
C ILE A 279 -27.59 0.39 24.89
N LYS A 280 -28.91 0.19 25.10
CA LYS A 280 -29.70 -0.76 24.32
C LYS A 280 -29.74 -0.38 22.85
N GLU A 281 -29.97 0.92 22.52
CA GLU A 281 -29.97 1.41 21.14
C GLU A 281 -28.61 1.17 20.47
N LEU A 282 -27.47 1.42 21.16
CA LEU A 282 -26.12 1.20 20.63
C LEU A 282 -25.82 -0.29 20.39
N LEU A 283 -26.34 -1.18 21.27
CA LEU A 283 -26.22 -2.64 21.11
C LEU A 283 -27.08 -3.15 19.94
N ASP A 284 -28.33 -2.68 19.84
CA ASP A 284 -29.27 -3.08 18.77
C ASP A 284 -28.76 -2.61 17.39
N GLU A 285 -28.16 -1.41 17.30
CA GLU A 285 -27.53 -0.90 16.08
C GLU A 285 -26.12 -1.48 15.84
N LYS A 286 -25.61 -2.37 16.70
CA LYS A 286 -24.28 -2.99 16.64
C LYS A 286 -23.13 -1.98 16.56
N ILE A 287 -23.27 -0.85 17.22
CA ILE A 287 -22.23 0.18 17.35
C ILE A 287 -21.24 -0.21 18.45
N ILE A 288 -21.72 -0.84 19.48
CA ILE A 288 -20.95 -1.41 20.58
C ILE A 288 -21.37 -2.89 20.79
N GLY A 289 -20.42 -3.73 21.20
CA GLY A 289 -20.66 -5.16 21.49
C GLY A 289 -19.74 -6.10 20.75
#